data_accb2123bd4587fbf37db456c1438c72
#
_entry.id   accb2123bd4587fbf37db456c1438c72
#
_cell.length_a   1.000
_cell.length_b   1.000
_cell.length_c   1.000
_cell.angle_alpha   90.00
_cell.angle_beta   90.00
_cell.angle_gamma   90.00
#
_symmetry.space_group_name_H-M   'P 1'
#
loop_
_entity.id
_entity.type
_entity.pdbx_description
1 polymer ?
#
loop_
_entity_poly.entity_id
_entity_poly.type
_entity_poly.pdbx_seq_one_letter_code
_entity_poly.pdbx_strand_id
1 'polypeptide(L)'
;MENIQSGTLPAETAEQTEAASVAEVVEANDAPARRASLVDFLNSPAALLVAGAILIGAVFWYLQFSTGSLCCGDYDAYYHFRWSRMLWEGMRTGHFPPTFDALPLTTLNPKDYVDHHFLFHVLQIPFTFFSDFQTGAKIGTWLFACLAVFSCYWLLVRQRVSYPLVWLVAIVGSSAPFLYRMNMGKAMSLSIVLLVAGIHLFFERKYRWLLPLAFVFALAYDMFALLVAAAGLWTFVILWSERRLEWRPLVYVIAGSILGFVINPYFPHNFQLLYEHLVIKLTPNDFTTTVGSEWYPYTTWEFLGNCGVALAAMFVGYVSFNDSASEGRQRAFLLLLFSTLLMLANMRWRRF
;
A
#
# COMPACT_ATOMS: atom_id res chain seq x y z
N MET A 1 34.55 44.33 -62.06
CA MET A 1 35.21 45.44 -61.34
C MET A 1 34.26 45.79 -60.18
N GLU A 2 34.53 45.29 -59.03
CA GLU A 2 33.96 45.83 -57.81
C GLU A 2 34.81 45.34 -56.63
N ASN A 3 35.28 46.28 -55.83
CA ASN A 3 36.28 46.20 -54.80
C ASN A 3 35.78 45.41 -53.58
N ILE A 4 36.51 44.39 -53.18
CA ILE A 4 36.40 43.78 -51.85
C ILE A 4 37.35 44.56 -50.92
N GLN A 5 36.81 45.43 -50.08
CA GLN A 5 37.54 45.98 -48.92
C GLN A 5 37.61 44.96 -47.77
N SER A 6 38.80 44.49 -47.48
CA SER A 6 39.12 43.73 -46.27
C SER A 6 39.20 44.70 -45.09
N GLY A 7 38.16 44.69 -44.23
CA GLY A 7 38.21 45.38 -42.96
C GLY A 7 38.85 44.51 -41.91
N THR A 8 40.07 44.86 -41.49
CA THR A 8 40.75 44.34 -40.32
C THR A 8 40.11 44.91 -39.04
N LEU A 9 39.51 44.05 -38.22
CA LEU A 9 39.02 44.42 -36.89
C LEU A 9 40.22 44.75 -35.97
N PRO A 10 40.12 45.76 -35.10
CA PRO A 10 41.22 46.16 -34.19
C PRO A 10 41.41 45.08 -33.11
N ALA A 11 42.66 44.78 -32.79
CA ALA A 11 43.10 43.81 -31.82
C ALA A 11 42.64 44.10 -30.37
N GLU A 12 42.18 45.29 -30.07
CA GLU A 12 41.71 45.71 -28.73
C GLU A 12 40.41 45.08 -28.28
N THR A 13 39.53 44.61 -29.21
CA THR A 13 38.25 44.02 -28.89
C THR A 13 38.36 42.55 -28.45
N ALA A 14 39.43 41.85 -28.83
CA ALA A 14 39.66 40.45 -28.48
C ALA A 14 40.12 40.29 -27.02
N GLU A 15 40.99 41.20 -26.56
CA GLU A 15 41.54 41.16 -25.20
C GLU A 15 40.50 41.54 -24.13
N GLN A 16 39.56 42.44 -24.43
CA GLN A 16 38.46 42.80 -23.53
C GLN A 16 37.41 41.69 -23.41
N THR A 17 37.19 40.91 -24.47
CA THR A 17 36.24 39.79 -24.44
C THR A 17 36.79 38.61 -23.66
N GLU A 18 38.09 38.35 -23.72
CA GLU A 18 38.77 37.28 -22.97
C GLU A 18 38.87 37.61 -21.48
N ALA A 19 39.16 38.87 -21.11
CA ALA A 19 39.18 39.33 -19.72
C ALA A 19 37.79 39.29 -19.06
N ALA A 20 36.71 39.61 -19.79
CA ALA A 20 35.31 39.53 -19.31
C ALA A 20 34.87 38.08 -19.10
N SER A 21 35.28 37.16 -19.99
CA SER A 21 34.99 35.72 -19.89
C SER A 21 35.72 35.05 -18.68
N VAL A 22 36.96 35.46 -18.40
CA VAL A 22 37.71 34.95 -17.26
C VAL A 22 37.16 35.49 -15.94
N ALA A 23 36.70 36.74 -15.89
CA ALA A 23 36.08 37.32 -14.69
C ALA A 23 34.73 36.65 -14.37
N GLU A 24 33.94 36.34 -15.37
CA GLU A 24 32.65 35.65 -15.20
C GLU A 24 32.83 34.19 -14.74
N VAL A 25 33.88 33.51 -15.17
CA VAL A 25 34.20 32.13 -14.72
C VAL A 25 34.77 32.13 -13.29
N VAL A 26 35.48 33.18 -12.86
CA VAL A 26 36.04 33.29 -11.49
C VAL A 26 34.94 33.65 -10.50
N GLU A 27 33.98 34.53 -10.85
CA GLU A 27 32.85 34.86 -9.99
C GLU A 27 31.84 33.67 -9.81
N ALA A 28 31.72 32.81 -10.82
CA ALA A 28 30.86 31.61 -10.72
C ALA A 28 31.42 30.53 -9.77
N ASN A 29 32.74 30.56 -9.47
CA ASN A 29 33.35 29.55 -8.61
C ASN A 29 33.46 29.96 -7.13
N ASP A 30 33.20 31.22 -6.78
CA ASP A 30 33.22 31.72 -5.39
C ASP A 30 31.83 31.86 -4.74
N ALA A 31 30.82 31.26 -5.29
CA ALA A 31 29.54 31.16 -4.59
C ALA A 31 29.76 30.33 -3.29
N PRO A 32 29.62 30.94 -2.09
CA PRO A 32 29.85 30.22 -0.85
C PRO A 32 28.95 29.02 -0.83
N ALA A 33 29.51 27.83 -0.66
CA ALA A 33 28.71 26.59 -0.50
C ALA A 33 27.63 26.89 0.53
N ARG A 34 26.36 27.00 0.08
CA ARG A 34 25.20 27.26 0.96
C ARG A 34 25.27 26.21 2.04
N ARG A 35 25.67 26.58 3.25
CA ARG A 35 25.54 25.69 4.41
C ARG A 35 24.05 25.33 4.49
N ALA A 36 23.75 24.06 4.23
CA ALA A 36 22.40 23.57 4.35
C ALA A 36 21.87 23.98 5.73
N SER A 37 20.81 24.76 5.76
CA SER A 37 20.22 25.21 7.02
C SER A 37 19.64 24.00 7.74
N LEU A 38 19.56 24.04 9.06
CA LEU A 38 18.87 23.00 9.84
C LEU A 38 17.45 22.75 9.29
N VAL A 39 16.79 23.80 8.80
CA VAL A 39 15.46 23.74 8.18
C VAL A 39 15.49 22.94 6.87
N ASP A 40 16.53 23.13 6.02
CA ASP A 40 16.67 22.37 4.79
C ASP A 40 16.91 20.88 5.07
N PHE A 41 17.72 20.59 6.11
CA PHE A 41 17.93 19.21 6.57
C PHE A 41 16.64 18.58 7.07
N LEU A 42 15.88 19.27 7.95
CA LEU A 42 14.62 18.76 8.52
C LEU A 42 13.53 18.57 7.46
N ASN A 43 13.57 19.33 6.37
CA ASN A 43 12.64 19.17 5.23
C ASN A 43 13.17 18.19 4.17
N SER A 44 14.33 17.58 4.37
CA SER A 44 14.82 16.57 3.46
C SER A 44 13.91 15.33 3.44
N PRO A 45 13.72 14.66 2.28
CA PRO A 45 12.91 13.46 2.21
C PRO A 45 13.33 12.37 3.21
N ALA A 46 14.63 12.26 3.48
CA ALA A 46 15.16 11.30 4.44
C ALA A 46 14.74 11.62 5.88
N ALA A 47 14.88 12.88 6.31
CA ALA A 47 14.46 13.31 7.64
C ALA A 47 12.94 13.17 7.83
N LEU A 48 12.15 13.51 6.81
CA LEU A 48 10.69 13.31 6.83
C LEU A 48 10.34 11.84 6.99
N LEU A 49 10.98 10.92 6.23
CA LEU A 49 10.72 9.49 6.35
C LEU A 49 11.09 8.95 7.73
N VAL A 50 12.22 9.38 8.30
CA VAL A 50 12.62 8.98 9.66
C VAL A 50 11.63 9.51 10.70
N ALA A 51 11.25 10.79 10.63
CA ALA A 51 10.27 11.37 11.55
C ALA A 51 8.91 10.63 11.48
N GLY A 52 8.43 10.34 10.27
CA GLY A 52 7.21 9.56 10.08
C GLY A 52 7.33 8.13 10.61
N ALA A 53 8.45 7.46 10.39
CA ALA A 53 8.68 6.11 10.92
C ALA A 53 8.68 6.07 12.45
N ILE A 54 9.31 7.07 13.10
CA ILE A 54 9.31 7.19 14.56
C ILE A 54 7.88 7.43 15.06
N LEU A 55 7.14 8.36 14.46
CA LEU A 55 5.75 8.64 14.86
C LEU A 55 4.86 7.41 14.72
N ILE A 56 4.90 6.74 13.58
CA ILE A 56 4.13 5.51 13.31
C ILE A 56 4.53 4.44 14.33
N GLY A 57 5.83 4.20 14.49
CA GLY A 57 6.36 3.22 15.43
C GLY A 57 5.87 3.44 16.85
N ALA A 58 5.94 4.67 17.34
CA ALA A 58 5.51 5.04 18.69
C ALA A 58 3.99 4.86 18.88
N VAL A 59 3.17 5.31 17.92
CA VAL A 59 1.70 5.20 18.02
C VAL A 59 1.27 3.73 18.04
N PHE A 60 1.75 2.91 17.09
CA PHE A 60 1.35 1.51 17.03
C PHE A 60 1.97 0.66 18.15
N TRP A 61 3.17 1.04 18.64
CA TRP A 61 3.74 0.45 19.85
C TRP A 61 2.84 0.68 21.05
N TYR A 62 2.46 1.94 21.28
CA TYR A 62 1.56 2.30 22.37
C TYR A 62 0.24 1.51 22.28
N LEU A 63 -0.40 1.47 21.10
CA LEU A 63 -1.66 0.76 20.92
C LEU A 63 -1.54 -0.75 21.20
N GLN A 64 -0.44 -1.40 20.78
CA GLN A 64 -0.25 -2.83 20.99
C GLN A 64 0.15 -3.17 22.42
N PHE A 65 0.96 -2.35 23.08
CA PHE A 65 1.54 -2.68 24.37
C PHE A 65 0.85 -2.03 25.57
N SER A 66 -0.13 -1.14 25.35
CA SER A 66 -0.96 -0.56 26.41
C SER A 66 -1.98 -1.55 27.01
N THR A 67 -2.22 -2.68 26.36
CA THR A 67 -3.16 -3.72 26.81
C THR A 67 -2.45 -5.00 27.20
N GLY A 68 -3.01 -5.75 28.14
CA GLY A 68 -2.46 -7.06 28.56
C GLY A 68 -2.65 -8.18 27.53
N SER A 69 -3.60 -8.04 26.58
CA SER A 69 -3.86 -8.99 25.50
C SER A 69 -3.36 -8.42 24.16
N LEU A 70 -3.56 -9.16 23.06
CA LEU A 70 -3.42 -8.57 21.72
C LEU A 70 -4.38 -7.40 21.58
N CYS A 71 -3.89 -6.30 20.98
CA CYS A 71 -4.65 -5.07 20.92
C CYS A 71 -6.06 -5.29 20.41
N CYS A 72 -6.96 -4.52 21.01
CA CYS A 72 -8.32 -4.28 20.53
C CYS A 72 -9.23 -5.52 20.57
N GLY A 73 -8.84 -6.59 21.28
CA GLY A 73 -9.65 -7.80 21.42
C GLY A 73 -9.71 -8.68 20.17
N ASP A 74 -8.63 -8.68 19.37
CA ASP A 74 -8.52 -9.51 18.18
C ASP A 74 -8.26 -10.98 18.55
N TYR A 75 -9.33 -11.76 18.68
CA TYR A 75 -9.21 -13.20 18.97
C TYR A 75 -8.66 -14.00 17.79
N ASP A 76 -8.90 -13.57 16.55
CA ASP A 76 -8.39 -14.27 15.35
C ASP A 76 -6.87 -14.22 15.25
N ALA A 77 -6.23 -13.21 15.83
CA ALA A 77 -4.77 -13.11 15.86
C ALA A 77 -4.12 -14.33 16.54
N TYR A 78 -4.73 -14.86 17.59
CA TYR A 78 -4.22 -16.07 18.26
C TYR A 78 -4.26 -17.29 17.33
N TYR A 79 -5.33 -17.42 16.54
CA TYR A 79 -5.43 -18.44 15.51
C TYR A 79 -4.33 -18.26 14.46
N HIS A 80 -4.17 -17.06 13.88
CA HIS A 80 -3.18 -16.80 12.84
C HIS A 80 -1.75 -17.10 13.31
N PHE A 81 -1.40 -16.72 14.53
CA PHE A 81 -0.10 -16.99 15.11
C PHE A 81 0.13 -18.49 15.39
N ARG A 82 -0.88 -19.17 15.95
CA ARG A 82 -0.81 -20.61 16.17
C ARG A 82 -0.65 -21.36 14.86
N TRP A 83 -1.43 -20.97 13.84
CA TRP A 83 -1.35 -21.54 12.52
C TRP A 83 0.04 -21.34 11.88
N SER A 84 0.62 -20.16 11.99
CA SER A 84 2.00 -19.88 11.52
C SER A 84 3.03 -20.82 12.17
N ARG A 85 2.88 -21.14 13.44
CA ARG A 85 3.72 -22.11 14.13
C ARG A 85 3.51 -23.53 13.60
N MET A 86 2.27 -23.93 13.40
CA MET A 86 1.94 -25.25 12.85
C MET A 86 2.45 -25.41 11.41
N LEU A 87 2.41 -24.36 10.58
CA LEU A 87 3.02 -24.37 9.25
C LEU A 87 4.52 -24.66 9.33
N TRP A 88 5.23 -23.97 10.23
CA TRP A 88 6.67 -24.23 10.46
C TRP A 88 6.95 -25.67 10.88
N GLU A 89 6.20 -26.16 11.85
CA GLU A 89 6.32 -27.53 12.35
C GLU A 89 6.03 -28.55 11.24
N GLY A 90 4.98 -28.33 10.46
CA GLY A 90 4.64 -29.15 9.30
C GLY A 90 5.72 -29.17 8.23
N MET A 91 6.28 -28.01 7.86
CA MET A 91 7.39 -27.93 6.91
C MET A 91 8.63 -28.70 7.40
N ARG A 92 8.94 -28.60 8.71
CA ARG A 92 10.11 -29.25 9.29
C ARG A 92 9.96 -30.79 9.41
N THR A 93 8.74 -31.27 9.62
CA THR A 93 8.46 -32.70 9.81
C THR A 93 8.03 -33.42 8.55
N GLY A 94 7.90 -32.71 7.42
CA GLY A 94 7.44 -33.27 6.15
C GLY A 94 5.92 -33.47 6.07
N HIS A 95 5.15 -32.97 7.03
CA HIS A 95 3.67 -32.99 7.03
C HIS A 95 3.13 -31.62 6.61
N PHE A 96 3.24 -31.31 5.33
CA PHE A 96 2.86 -30.00 4.78
C PHE A 96 1.94 -30.14 3.58
N PRO A 97 0.84 -29.37 3.51
CA PRO A 97 0.32 -28.47 4.55
C PRO A 97 -0.20 -29.23 5.76
N PRO A 98 -0.14 -28.64 6.98
CA PRO A 98 -0.64 -29.30 8.19
C PRO A 98 -2.17 -29.42 8.14
N THR A 99 -2.73 -30.42 8.83
CA THR A 99 -4.17 -30.57 9.01
C THR A 99 -4.71 -29.50 9.97
N PHE A 100 -5.91 -29.00 9.68
CA PHE A 100 -6.58 -28.03 10.53
C PHE A 100 -7.51 -28.76 11.52
N ASP A 101 -6.96 -29.19 12.63
CA ASP A 101 -7.68 -29.88 13.73
C ASP A 101 -7.66 -29.10 15.04
N ALA A 102 -7.01 -27.93 15.05
CA ALA A 102 -6.77 -27.14 16.25
C ALA A 102 -8.02 -26.47 16.85
N LEU A 103 -9.10 -26.32 16.08
CA LEU A 103 -10.35 -25.68 16.48
C LEU A 103 -11.56 -26.56 16.14
N PRO A 104 -11.81 -27.63 16.90
CA PRO A 104 -12.83 -28.65 16.55
C PRO A 104 -14.27 -28.12 16.57
N LEU A 105 -14.51 -26.95 17.20
CA LEU A 105 -15.84 -26.35 17.29
C LEU A 105 -16.11 -25.30 16.21
N THR A 106 -15.21 -25.14 15.24
CA THR A 106 -15.44 -24.22 14.12
C THR A 106 -16.37 -24.83 13.09
N THR A 107 -17.07 -23.97 12.34
CA THR A 107 -17.90 -24.38 11.19
C THR A 107 -17.04 -24.84 9.99
N LEU A 108 -15.72 -24.70 10.07
CA LEU A 108 -14.79 -25.12 9.04
C LEU A 108 -14.64 -26.65 9.06
N ASN A 109 -14.85 -27.27 7.92
CA ASN A 109 -14.50 -28.67 7.74
C ASN A 109 -12.97 -28.78 7.64
N PRO A 110 -12.27 -29.51 8.54
CA PRO A 110 -10.82 -29.66 8.49
C PRO A 110 -10.28 -30.23 7.17
N LYS A 111 -11.11 -31.04 6.49
CA LYS A 111 -10.73 -31.65 5.19
C LYS A 111 -10.76 -30.65 4.04
N ASP A 112 -11.58 -29.61 4.14
CA ASP A 112 -11.76 -28.60 3.11
C ASP A 112 -11.09 -27.27 3.49
N TYR A 113 -10.26 -27.28 4.55
CA TYR A 113 -9.56 -26.10 4.97
C TYR A 113 -8.58 -25.61 3.92
N VAL A 114 -8.65 -24.31 3.62
CA VAL A 114 -7.73 -23.60 2.71
C VAL A 114 -7.17 -22.38 3.43
N ASP A 115 -5.85 -22.30 3.49
CA ASP A 115 -5.18 -21.11 4.02
C ASP A 115 -5.08 -20.02 2.93
N HIS A 116 -6.03 -19.09 2.97
CA HIS A 116 -6.06 -17.93 2.06
C HIS A 116 -5.14 -16.77 2.49
N HIS A 117 -4.42 -16.95 3.61
CA HIS A 117 -3.38 -16.05 4.11
C HIS A 117 -2.00 -16.70 4.11
N PHE A 118 -1.79 -17.72 3.29
CA PHE A 118 -0.62 -18.61 3.35
C PHE A 118 0.71 -17.85 3.50
N LEU A 119 1.01 -16.93 2.60
CA LEU A 119 2.28 -16.18 2.67
C LEU A 119 2.34 -15.27 3.91
N PHE A 120 1.23 -14.69 4.34
CA PHE A 120 1.18 -13.91 5.57
C PHE A 120 1.56 -14.77 6.79
N HIS A 121 1.01 -15.98 6.88
CA HIS A 121 1.37 -16.90 7.95
C HIS A 121 2.84 -17.32 7.90
N VAL A 122 3.38 -17.55 6.70
CA VAL A 122 4.82 -17.82 6.52
C VAL A 122 5.68 -16.66 7.03
N LEU A 123 5.29 -15.41 6.72
CA LEU A 123 5.99 -14.22 7.20
C LEU A 123 5.85 -13.98 8.71
N GLN A 124 4.84 -14.55 9.35
CA GLN A 124 4.69 -14.51 10.81
C GLN A 124 5.56 -15.54 11.55
N ILE A 125 6.05 -16.58 10.89
CA ILE A 125 6.83 -17.66 11.53
C ILE A 125 7.95 -17.15 12.46
N PRO A 126 8.79 -16.16 12.07
CA PRO A 126 9.87 -15.69 12.93
C PRO A 126 9.40 -15.17 14.29
N PHE A 127 8.22 -14.58 14.36
CA PHE A 127 7.66 -14.04 15.59
C PHE A 127 7.12 -15.13 16.53
N THR A 128 6.89 -16.35 16.02
CA THR A 128 6.44 -17.50 16.84
C THR A 128 7.56 -18.11 17.67
N PHE A 129 8.82 -17.66 17.50
CA PHE A 129 9.97 -18.16 18.26
C PHE A 129 10.28 -17.38 19.53
N PHE A 130 9.54 -16.32 19.83
CA PHE A 130 9.66 -15.63 21.11
C PHE A 130 9.26 -16.57 22.25
N SER A 131 9.96 -16.45 23.38
CA SER A 131 9.69 -17.25 24.59
C SER A 131 8.27 -17.04 25.11
N ASP A 132 7.80 -15.78 25.08
CA ASP A 132 6.40 -15.44 25.27
C ASP A 132 5.73 -15.28 23.90
N PHE A 133 4.85 -16.21 23.58
CA PHE A 133 4.15 -16.27 22.31
C PHE A 133 3.27 -15.02 22.04
N GLN A 134 2.69 -14.45 23.11
CA GLN A 134 1.89 -13.24 23.01
C GLN A 134 2.74 -12.02 22.67
N THR A 135 3.91 -11.88 23.28
CA THR A 135 4.85 -10.80 22.94
C THR A 135 5.31 -10.91 21.49
N GLY A 136 5.60 -12.12 21.01
CA GLY A 136 5.92 -12.35 19.60
C GLY A 136 4.79 -11.91 18.66
N ALA A 137 3.55 -12.28 19.00
CA ALA A 137 2.36 -11.88 18.25
C ALA A 137 2.20 -10.35 18.21
N LYS A 138 2.38 -9.66 19.33
CA LYS A 138 2.32 -8.19 19.41
C LYS A 138 3.40 -7.52 18.56
N ILE A 139 4.65 -8.02 18.61
CA ILE A 139 5.75 -7.48 17.80
C ILE A 139 5.49 -7.68 16.32
N GLY A 140 5.03 -8.87 15.90
CA GLY A 140 4.68 -9.15 14.51
C GLY A 140 3.56 -8.24 14.01
N THR A 141 2.48 -8.11 14.77
CA THR A 141 1.35 -7.24 14.44
C THR A 141 1.78 -5.77 14.37
N TRP A 142 2.56 -5.30 15.35
CA TRP A 142 3.14 -3.96 15.35
C TRP A 142 3.96 -3.69 14.07
N LEU A 143 4.84 -4.61 13.69
CA LEU A 143 5.68 -4.45 12.52
C LEU A 143 4.83 -4.34 11.23
N PHE A 144 3.85 -5.24 11.04
CA PHE A 144 3.00 -5.21 9.85
C PHE A 144 2.13 -3.93 9.82
N ALA A 145 1.60 -3.47 10.95
CA ALA A 145 0.88 -2.21 11.05
C ALA A 145 1.76 -1.02 10.67
N CYS A 146 2.98 -0.97 11.20
CA CYS A 146 3.96 0.07 10.87
C CYS A 146 4.29 0.06 9.38
N LEU A 147 4.54 -1.10 8.78
CA LEU A 147 4.83 -1.21 7.35
C LEU A 147 3.67 -0.72 6.48
N ALA A 148 2.42 -1.04 6.86
CA ALA A 148 1.22 -0.62 6.13
C ALA A 148 1.11 0.92 6.10
N VAL A 149 1.13 1.56 7.25
CA VAL A 149 0.99 3.01 7.35
C VAL A 149 2.22 3.72 6.78
N PHE A 150 3.41 3.17 7.02
CA PHE A 150 4.64 3.71 6.44
C PHE A 150 4.65 3.63 4.91
N SER A 151 4.11 2.57 4.30
CA SER A 151 4.02 2.49 2.84
C SER A 151 3.16 3.60 2.24
N CYS A 152 2.01 3.91 2.87
CA CYS A 152 1.17 5.04 2.49
C CYS A 152 1.93 6.37 2.63
N TYR A 153 2.57 6.58 3.78
CA TYR A 153 3.37 7.78 4.05
C TYR A 153 4.54 7.93 3.09
N TRP A 154 5.28 6.85 2.84
CA TRP A 154 6.37 6.81 1.87
C TRP A 154 5.89 7.22 0.47
N LEU A 155 4.70 6.76 0.05
CA LEU A 155 4.13 7.15 -1.23
C LEU A 155 3.86 8.66 -1.28
N LEU A 156 3.34 9.28 -0.22
CA LEU A 156 3.15 10.74 -0.13
C LEU A 156 4.46 11.50 -0.30
N VAL A 157 5.50 11.09 0.44
CA VAL A 157 6.83 11.71 0.35
C VAL A 157 7.41 11.51 -1.07
N ARG A 158 7.29 10.31 -1.62
CA ARG A 158 7.77 9.98 -2.98
C ARG A 158 7.06 10.78 -4.07
N GLN A 159 5.76 11.06 -3.89
CA GLN A 159 4.99 11.90 -4.80
C GLN A 159 5.16 13.41 -4.52
N ARG A 160 6.04 13.78 -3.59
CA ARG A 160 6.33 15.17 -3.19
C ARG A 160 5.08 15.95 -2.76
N VAL A 161 4.18 15.26 -2.04
CA VAL A 161 2.99 15.88 -1.46
C VAL A 161 3.43 16.90 -0.41
N SER A 162 2.88 18.10 -0.45
CA SER A 162 3.17 19.14 0.53
C SER A 162 2.70 18.71 1.93
N TYR A 163 3.52 19.02 2.94
CA TYR A 163 3.22 18.71 4.36
C TYR A 163 2.91 17.23 4.64
N PRO A 164 3.76 16.28 4.22
CA PRO A 164 3.44 14.85 4.30
C PRO A 164 3.19 14.36 5.73
N LEU A 165 3.81 14.97 6.77
CA LEU A 165 3.55 14.64 8.17
C LEU A 165 2.13 15.01 8.61
N VAL A 166 1.56 16.11 8.10
CA VAL A 166 0.16 16.49 8.39
C VAL A 166 -0.78 15.43 7.82
N TRP A 167 -0.52 14.97 6.60
CA TRP A 167 -1.30 13.90 5.99
C TRP A 167 -1.12 12.56 6.72
N LEU A 168 0.07 12.26 7.23
CA LEU A 168 0.28 11.08 8.06
C LEU A 168 -0.59 11.12 9.33
N VAL A 169 -0.60 12.26 10.04
CA VAL A 169 -1.46 12.46 11.22
C VAL A 169 -2.94 12.32 10.84
N ALA A 170 -3.34 12.89 9.70
CA ALA A 170 -4.71 12.74 9.19
C ALA A 170 -5.05 11.28 8.88
N ILE A 171 -4.18 10.50 8.24
CA ILE A 171 -4.38 9.07 7.97
C ILE A 171 -4.58 8.30 9.28
N VAL A 172 -3.69 8.50 10.25
CA VAL A 172 -3.74 7.80 11.55
C VAL A 172 -4.96 8.23 12.37
N GLY A 173 -5.32 9.52 12.36
CA GLY A 173 -6.41 10.07 13.16
C GLY A 173 -7.80 10.01 12.51
N SER A 174 -7.92 9.63 11.26
CA SER A 174 -9.17 9.77 10.48
C SER A 174 -10.26 8.77 10.84
N SER A 175 -9.89 7.58 11.34
CA SER A 175 -10.84 6.48 11.49
C SER A 175 -10.41 5.48 12.57
N ALA A 176 -11.24 5.33 13.60
CA ALA A 176 -11.04 4.31 14.63
C ALA A 176 -11.06 2.88 14.03
N PRO A 177 -11.96 2.51 13.12
CA PRO A 177 -11.92 1.21 12.44
C PRO A 177 -10.63 0.97 11.65
N PHE A 178 -10.04 2.01 11.05
CA PHE A 178 -8.75 1.88 10.37
C PHE A 178 -7.64 1.49 11.36
N LEU A 179 -7.51 2.24 12.47
CA LEU A 179 -6.54 1.92 13.51
C LEU A 179 -6.77 0.53 14.10
N TYR A 180 -8.03 0.18 14.37
CA TYR A 180 -8.40 -1.15 14.85
C TYR A 180 -7.90 -2.24 13.89
N ARG A 181 -8.23 -2.12 12.60
CA ARG A 181 -7.86 -3.11 11.57
C ARG A 181 -6.33 -3.22 11.36
N MET A 182 -5.61 -2.11 11.46
CA MET A 182 -4.15 -2.13 11.36
C MET A 182 -3.50 -2.84 12.56
N ASN A 183 -4.14 -2.79 13.74
CA ASN A 183 -3.66 -3.46 14.95
C ASN A 183 -4.14 -4.92 15.08
N MET A 184 -4.92 -5.43 14.12
CA MET A 184 -5.28 -6.85 14.08
C MET A 184 -4.11 -7.69 13.56
N GLY A 185 -3.86 -8.83 14.14
CA GLY A 185 -2.83 -9.80 13.72
C GLY A 185 -3.20 -10.56 12.44
N LYS A 186 -3.72 -9.85 11.44
CA LYS A 186 -4.26 -10.40 10.18
C LYS A 186 -3.53 -9.85 8.94
N ALA A 187 -3.74 -10.46 7.80
CA ALA A 187 -3.09 -10.13 6.53
C ALA A 187 -3.46 -8.75 5.95
N MET A 188 -4.44 -8.03 6.53
CA MET A 188 -4.90 -6.73 6.02
C MET A 188 -3.79 -5.68 5.96
N SER A 189 -2.93 -5.60 6.98
CA SER A 189 -1.80 -4.67 6.98
C SER A 189 -0.82 -4.98 5.84
N LEU A 190 -0.49 -6.25 5.61
CA LEU A 190 0.36 -6.66 4.49
C LEU A 190 -0.29 -6.35 3.14
N SER A 191 -1.61 -6.51 3.02
CA SER A 191 -2.33 -6.20 1.77
C SER A 191 -2.24 -4.72 1.39
N ILE A 192 -2.24 -3.80 2.35
CA ILE A 192 -2.03 -2.37 2.10
C ILE A 192 -0.62 -2.11 1.55
N VAL A 193 0.41 -2.74 2.13
CA VAL A 193 1.79 -2.62 1.60
C VAL A 193 1.86 -3.04 0.14
N LEU A 194 1.28 -4.19 -0.20
CA LEU A 194 1.29 -4.73 -1.57
C LEU A 194 0.46 -3.87 -2.52
N LEU A 195 -0.69 -3.36 -2.08
CA LEU A 195 -1.53 -2.47 -2.88
C LEU A 195 -0.83 -1.13 -3.17
N VAL A 196 -0.22 -0.52 -2.16
CA VAL A 196 0.54 0.74 -2.31
C VAL A 196 1.75 0.53 -3.23
N ALA A 197 2.45 -0.61 -3.12
CA ALA A 197 3.52 -0.97 -4.05
C ALA A 197 3.00 -1.07 -5.49
N GLY A 198 1.82 -1.67 -5.70
CA GLY A 198 1.16 -1.74 -7.01
C GLY A 198 0.82 -0.36 -7.56
N ILE A 199 0.23 0.50 -6.75
CA ILE A 199 -0.08 1.90 -7.11
C ILE A 199 1.21 2.65 -7.51
N HIS A 200 2.28 2.48 -6.74
CA HIS A 200 3.58 3.06 -7.09
C HIS A 200 4.09 2.56 -8.45
N LEU A 201 3.98 1.25 -8.72
CA LEU A 201 4.40 0.68 -10.01
C LEU A 201 3.56 1.19 -11.18
N PHE A 202 2.27 1.47 -10.98
CA PHE A 202 1.44 2.15 -11.98
C PHE A 202 1.97 3.55 -12.26
N PHE A 203 2.25 4.34 -11.24
CA PHE A 203 2.76 5.71 -11.35
C PHE A 203 4.12 5.80 -12.05
N GLU A 204 5.00 4.82 -11.80
CA GLU A 204 6.32 4.73 -12.44
C GLU A 204 6.26 4.01 -13.80
N ARG A 205 5.08 3.54 -14.22
CA ARG A 205 4.88 2.73 -15.45
C ARG A 205 5.78 1.49 -15.53
N LYS A 206 6.17 0.94 -14.37
CA LYS A 206 7.02 -0.26 -14.26
C LYS A 206 6.19 -1.55 -14.29
N TYR A 207 5.36 -1.72 -15.30
CA TYR A 207 4.31 -2.74 -15.36
C TYR A 207 4.81 -4.19 -15.23
N ARG A 208 6.01 -4.51 -15.72
CA ARG A 208 6.59 -5.87 -15.60
C ARG A 208 6.72 -6.36 -14.16
N TRP A 209 6.89 -5.43 -13.20
CA TRP A 209 7.01 -5.76 -11.79
C TRP A 209 5.65 -6.04 -11.11
N LEU A 210 4.56 -5.74 -11.79
CA LEU A 210 3.22 -6.08 -11.32
C LEU A 210 2.97 -7.59 -11.32
N LEU A 211 3.62 -8.36 -12.22
CA LEU A 211 3.46 -9.81 -12.26
C LEU A 211 3.98 -10.47 -10.95
N PRO A 212 5.26 -10.30 -10.55
CA PRO A 212 5.71 -10.88 -9.28
C PRO A 212 5.00 -10.27 -8.07
N LEU A 213 4.61 -8.99 -8.10
CA LEU A 213 3.85 -8.39 -7.02
C LEU A 213 2.47 -9.04 -6.85
N ALA A 214 1.73 -9.22 -7.95
CA ALA A 214 0.41 -9.85 -7.93
C ALA A 214 0.48 -11.33 -7.53
N PHE A 215 1.53 -12.04 -7.95
CA PHE A 215 1.84 -13.40 -7.48
C PHE A 215 1.99 -13.45 -5.96
N VAL A 216 2.81 -12.57 -5.39
CA VAL A 216 3.01 -12.47 -3.94
C VAL A 216 1.71 -12.09 -3.24
N PHE A 217 0.94 -11.17 -3.81
CA PHE A 217 -0.32 -10.73 -3.21
C PHE A 217 -1.37 -11.84 -3.17
N ALA A 218 -1.52 -12.62 -4.24
CA ALA A 218 -2.45 -13.73 -4.29
C ALA A 218 -2.11 -14.85 -3.28
N LEU A 219 -0.82 -15.04 -2.97
CA LEU A 219 -0.39 -15.94 -1.90
C LEU A 219 -0.59 -15.37 -0.50
N ALA A 220 -0.59 -14.04 -0.36
CA ALA A 220 -0.64 -13.37 0.94
C ALA A 220 -2.06 -13.12 1.44
N TYR A 221 -3.01 -12.83 0.53
CA TYR A 221 -4.35 -12.45 0.93
C TYR A 221 -5.35 -12.47 -0.24
N ASP A 222 -6.59 -12.87 0.03
CA ASP A 222 -7.68 -12.95 -0.94
C ASP A 222 -8.10 -11.57 -1.52
N MET A 223 -7.75 -10.46 -0.86
CA MET A 223 -8.02 -9.11 -1.37
C MET A 223 -7.07 -8.67 -2.50
N PHE A 224 -6.26 -9.56 -3.09
CA PHE A 224 -5.51 -9.27 -4.33
C PHE A 224 -6.43 -8.77 -5.46
N ALA A 225 -7.73 -9.08 -5.42
CA ALA A 225 -8.74 -8.55 -6.33
C ALA A 225 -8.77 -7.00 -6.37
N LEU A 226 -8.39 -6.33 -5.27
CA LEU A 226 -8.27 -4.86 -5.25
C LEU A 226 -7.14 -4.37 -6.16
N LEU A 227 -6.05 -5.14 -6.30
CA LEU A 227 -4.98 -4.79 -7.24
C LEU A 227 -5.44 -4.98 -8.69
N VAL A 228 -6.27 -6.00 -8.97
CA VAL A 228 -6.90 -6.20 -10.29
C VAL A 228 -7.83 -5.02 -10.62
N ALA A 229 -8.66 -4.60 -9.66
CA ALA A 229 -9.53 -3.43 -9.82
C ALA A 229 -8.71 -2.14 -10.07
N ALA A 230 -7.65 -1.91 -9.30
CA ALA A 230 -6.77 -0.76 -9.48
C ALA A 230 -6.07 -0.78 -10.85
N ALA A 231 -5.64 -1.96 -11.35
CA ALA A 231 -5.05 -2.11 -12.68
C ALA A 231 -6.06 -1.80 -13.80
N GLY A 232 -7.32 -2.25 -13.64
CA GLY A 232 -8.41 -1.92 -14.55
C GLY A 232 -8.69 -0.41 -14.60
N LEU A 233 -8.78 0.23 -13.43
CA LEU A 233 -8.95 1.68 -13.32
C LEU A 233 -7.75 2.43 -13.91
N TRP A 234 -6.52 1.96 -13.70
CA TRP A 234 -5.33 2.57 -14.30
C TRP A 234 -5.37 2.47 -15.83
N THR A 235 -5.73 1.31 -16.38
CA THR A 235 -5.94 1.13 -17.82
C THR A 235 -6.98 2.09 -18.35
N PHE A 236 -8.10 2.28 -17.64
CA PHE A 236 -9.14 3.25 -17.98
C PHE A 236 -8.62 4.70 -17.93
N VAL A 237 -7.87 5.09 -16.89
CA VAL A 237 -7.28 6.43 -16.74
C VAL A 237 -6.36 6.74 -17.92
N ILE A 238 -5.50 5.80 -18.33
CA ILE A 238 -4.61 5.98 -19.48
C ILE A 238 -5.43 6.09 -20.78
N LEU A 239 -6.42 5.24 -20.98
CA LEU A 239 -7.30 5.30 -22.14
C LEU A 239 -8.02 6.66 -22.23
N TRP A 240 -8.53 7.16 -21.11
CA TRP A 240 -9.22 8.45 -21.05
C TRP A 240 -8.28 9.63 -21.32
N SER A 241 -7.09 9.63 -20.73
CA SER A 241 -6.16 10.77 -20.78
C SER A 241 -5.27 10.78 -22.04
N GLU A 242 -4.80 9.61 -22.47
CA GLU A 242 -3.84 9.47 -23.58
C GLU A 242 -4.49 8.96 -24.87
N ARG A 243 -5.79 8.60 -24.84
CA ARG A 243 -6.50 7.99 -25.97
C ARG A 243 -5.81 6.71 -26.50
N ARG A 244 -5.08 6.04 -25.64
CA ARG A 244 -4.33 4.81 -25.94
C ARG A 244 -4.70 3.72 -24.94
N LEU A 245 -5.02 2.53 -25.45
CA LEU A 245 -5.27 1.37 -24.60
C LEU A 245 -3.93 0.79 -24.10
N GLU A 246 -3.67 0.95 -22.81
CA GLU A 246 -2.52 0.35 -22.13
C GLU A 246 -2.99 -0.87 -21.31
N TRP A 247 -3.00 -2.04 -21.94
CA TRP A 247 -3.51 -3.29 -21.36
C TRP A 247 -2.52 -4.02 -20.46
N ARG A 248 -1.21 -3.70 -20.57
CA ARG A 248 -0.13 -4.40 -19.85
C ARG A 248 -0.30 -4.46 -18.34
N PRO A 249 -0.72 -3.38 -17.63
CA PRO A 249 -0.93 -3.43 -16.18
C PRO A 249 -1.92 -4.52 -15.78
N LEU A 250 -3.05 -4.58 -16.48
CA LEU A 250 -4.12 -5.52 -16.19
C LEU A 250 -3.68 -6.97 -16.46
N VAL A 251 -3.02 -7.21 -17.59
CA VAL A 251 -2.54 -8.56 -17.94
C VAL A 251 -1.47 -9.06 -16.98
N TYR A 252 -0.51 -8.23 -16.59
CA TYR A 252 0.52 -8.65 -15.62
C TYR A 252 -0.08 -8.94 -14.25
N VAL A 253 -1.04 -8.15 -13.79
CA VAL A 253 -1.72 -8.39 -12.51
C VAL A 253 -2.53 -9.67 -12.56
N ILE A 254 -3.33 -9.90 -13.60
CA ILE A 254 -4.13 -11.12 -13.77
C ILE A 254 -3.21 -12.35 -13.86
N ALA A 255 -2.18 -12.31 -14.71
CA ALA A 255 -1.26 -13.42 -14.88
C ALA A 255 -0.52 -13.77 -13.58
N GLY A 256 -0.04 -12.76 -12.86
CA GLY A 256 0.61 -12.95 -11.56
C GLY A 256 -0.34 -13.54 -10.52
N SER A 257 -1.59 -13.07 -10.46
CA SER A 257 -2.61 -13.60 -9.56
C SER A 257 -2.96 -15.06 -9.87
N ILE A 258 -3.16 -15.41 -11.14
CA ILE A 258 -3.41 -16.80 -11.56
C ILE A 258 -2.23 -17.68 -11.16
N LEU A 259 -0.99 -17.24 -11.43
CA LEU A 259 0.21 -17.98 -11.06
C LEU A 259 0.29 -18.21 -9.55
N GLY A 260 -0.04 -17.20 -8.73
CA GLY A 260 -0.10 -17.32 -7.27
C GLY A 260 -1.13 -18.34 -6.81
N PHE A 261 -2.30 -18.38 -7.45
CA PHE A 261 -3.33 -19.38 -7.17
C PHE A 261 -2.91 -20.79 -7.51
N VAL A 262 -2.29 -21.00 -8.67
CA VAL A 262 -1.88 -22.34 -9.15
C VAL A 262 -0.71 -22.90 -8.31
N ILE A 263 0.22 -22.03 -7.88
CA ILE A 263 1.38 -22.45 -7.07
C ILE A 263 1.04 -22.57 -5.58
N ASN A 264 -0.11 -22.06 -5.14
CA ASN A 264 -0.55 -22.17 -3.77
C ASN A 264 -0.61 -23.64 -3.30
N PRO A 265 -0.08 -24.01 -2.11
CA PRO A 265 -0.10 -25.39 -1.61
C PRO A 265 -1.50 -26.02 -1.48
N TYR A 266 -2.54 -25.21 -1.46
CA TYR A 266 -3.93 -25.64 -1.37
C TYR A 266 -4.65 -25.72 -2.73
N PHE A 267 -3.91 -25.60 -3.84
CA PHE A 267 -4.48 -25.80 -5.17
C PHE A 267 -4.93 -27.26 -5.35
N PRO A 268 -6.12 -27.54 -5.95
CA PRO A 268 -7.11 -26.62 -6.54
C PRO A 268 -8.20 -26.13 -5.59
N HIS A 269 -8.24 -26.56 -4.32
CA HIS A 269 -9.30 -26.23 -3.37
C HIS A 269 -9.44 -24.73 -3.08
N ASN A 270 -8.38 -23.96 -3.26
CA ASN A 270 -8.38 -22.51 -3.12
C ASN A 270 -9.31 -21.80 -4.12
N PHE A 271 -9.66 -22.39 -5.25
CA PHE A 271 -10.65 -21.84 -6.18
C PHE A 271 -12.06 -21.85 -5.62
N GLN A 272 -12.43 -22.88 -4.87
CA GLN A 272 -13.74 -22.93 -4.21
C GLN A 272 -13.85 -21.79 -3.19
N LEU A 273 -12.82 -21.59 -2.37
CA LEU A 273 -12.79 -20.49 -1.41
C LEU A 273 -12.87 -19.12 -2.08
N LEU A 274 -12.16 -18.92 -3.21
CA LEU A 274 -12.24 -17.70 -3.99
C LEU A 274 -13.65 -17.43 -4.50
N TYR A 275 -14.32 -18.46 -5.01
CA TYR A 275 -15.71 -18.37 -5.45
C TYR A 275 -16.65 -17.99 -4.29
N GLU A 276 -16.47 -18.59 -3.12
CA GLU A 276 -17.24 -18.24 -1.91
C GLU A 276 -17.02 -16.79 -1.49
N HIS A 277 -15.79 -16.29 -1.53
CA HIS A 277 -15.48 -14.94 -1.11
C HIS A 277 -15.85 -13.85 -2.12
N LEU A 278 -15.66 -14.10 -3.41
CA LEU A 278 -15.90 -13.10 -4.45
C LEU A 278 -17.30 -13.20 -5.08
N VAL A 279 -17.98 -14.35 -4.97
CA VAL A 279 -19.30 -14.51 -5.57
C VAL A 279 -20.37 -14.67 -4.48
N ILE A 280 -20.28 -15.68 -3.62
CA ILE A 280 -21.34 -15.97 -2.66
C ILE A 280 -21.48 -14.85 -1.63
N LYS A 281 -20.37 -14.42 -1.01
CA LYS A 281 -20.42 -13.38 0.04
C LYS A 281 -20.67 -11.96 -0.50
N LEU A 282 -20.40 -11.71 -1.78
CA LEU A 282 -20.69 -10.41 -2.39
C LEU A 282 -22.10 -10.33 -3.01
N THR A 283 -22.77 -11.46 -3.26
CA THR A 283 -24.16 -11.44 -3.69
C THR A 283 -25.11 -11.25 -2.51
N PRO A 284 -26.25 -10.57 -2.70
CA PRO A 284 -27.28 -10.46 -1.66
C PRO A 284 -27.91 -11.85 -1.43
N ASN A 285 -27.43 -12.56 -0.42
CA ASN A 285 -27.99 -13.84 0.00
C ASN A 285 -28.29 -13.77 1.49
N ASP A 286 -29.38 -14.44 1.90
CA ASP A 286 -29.55 -14.78 3.30
C ASP A 286 -28.49 -15.83 3.63
N PHE A 287 -27.45 -15.40 4.32
CA PHE A 287 -26.39 -16.32 4.72
C PHE A 287 -26.98 -17.43 5.61
N THR A 288 -26.85 -18.67 5.18
CA THR A 288 -27.25 -19.83 5.95
C THR A 288 -26.36 -20.09 7.16
N THR A 289 -25.13 -19.48 7.15
CA THR A 289 -24.16 -19.54 8.24
C THR A 289 -23.87 -18.12 8.74
N THR A 290 -23.61 -17.97 10.04
CA THR A 290 -23.22 -16.71 10.63
C THR A 290 -21.85 -16.28 10.05
N VAL A 291 -21.82 -15.13 9.38
CA VAL A 291 -20.60 -14.49 8.88
C VAL A 291 -20.20 -13.33 9.78
N GLY A 292 -18.94 -12.91 9.73
CA GLY A 292 -18.45 -11.78 10.49
C GLY A 292 -19.18 -10.47 10.16
N SER A 293 -19.21 -9.55 11.12
CA SER A 293 -19.91 -8.25 10.97
C SER A 293 -19.39 -7.41 9.80
N GLU A 294 -18.17 -7.67 9.32
CA GLU A 294 -17.58 -7.00 8.18
C GLU A 294 -18.29 -7.27 6.84
N TRP A 295 -19.14 -8.30 6.77
CA TRP A 295 -19.93 -8.62 5.57
C TRP A 295 -21.29 -7.91 5.52
N TYR A 296 -21.66 -7.20 6.58
CA TYR A 296 -22.90 -6.43 6.64
C TYR A 296 -22.63 -4.94 6.40
N PRO A 297 -23.64 -4.19 5.91
CA PRO A 297 -23.51 -2.75 5.72
C PRO A 297 -23.42 -2.01 7.05
N TYR A 298 -22.83 -0.83 7.04
CA TYR A 298 -22.99 0.13 8.11
C TYR A 298 -24.40 0.72 8.13
N THR A 299 -24.89 1.11 9.29
CA THR A 299 -25.95 2.12 9.36
C THR A 299 -25.41 3.46 8.85
N THR A 300 -26.30 4.38 8.44
CA THR A 300 -25.86 5.70 7.93
C THR A 300 -24.98 6.44 8.93
N TRP A 301 -25.35 6.42 10.21
CA TRP A 301 -24.58 7.13 11.25
C TRP A 301 -23.25 6.46 11.57
N GLU A 302 -23.19 5.15 11.59
CA GLU A 302 -21.93 4.41 11.74
C GLU A 302 -21.00 4.69 10.55
N PHE A 303 -21.54 4.71 9.33
CA PHE A 303 -20.76 5.01 8.13
C PHE A 303 -20.17 6.42 8.19
N LEU A 304 -20.98 7.42 8.51
CA LEU A 304 -20.51 8.80 8.63
C LEU A 304 -19.51 8.97 9.77
N GLY A 305 -19.74 8.33 10.94
CA GLY A 305 -18.79 8.35 12.04
C GLY A 305 -17.44 7.70 11.74
N ASN A 306 -17.45 6.62 10.99
CA ASN A 306 -16.24 5.82 10.70
C ASN A 306 -15.50 6.26 9.45
N CYS A 307 -16.21 6.77 8.43
CA CYS A 307 -15.68 7.07 7.11
C CYS A 307 -15.87 8.55 6.71
N GLY A 308 -16.50 9.37 7.54
CA GLY A 308 -16.87 10.74 7.21
C GLY A 308 -15.67 11.62 6.84
N VAL A 309 -14.55 11.49 7.55
CA VAL A 309 -13.31 12.24 7.23
C VAL A 309 -12.75 11.81 5.87
N ALA A 310 -12.72 10.52 5.58
CA ALA A 310 -12.26 10.00 4.29
C ALA A 310 -13.20 10.42 3.15
N LEU A 311 -14.51 10.41 3.38
CA LEU A 311 -15.51 10.88 2.42
C LEU A 311 -15.35 12.38 2.14
N ALA A 312 -15.15 13.19 3.18
CA ALA A 312 -14.89 14.63 3.03
C ALA A 312 -13.58 14.89 2.26
N ALA A 313 -12.51 14.17 2.59
CA ALA A 313 -11.24 14.28 1.87
C ALA A 313 -11.38 13.89 0.39
N MET A 314 -12.12 12.83 0.08
CA MET A 314 -12.43 12.42 -1.28
C MET A 314 -13.20 13.50 -2.04
N PHE A 315 -14.22 14.11 -1.42
CA PHE A 315 -15.00 15.21 -2.00
C PHE A 315 -14.12 16.43 -2.30
N VAL A 316 -13.28 16.85 -1.34
CA VAL A 316 -12.28 17.91 -1.56
C VAL A 316 -11.35 17.57 -2.71
N GLY A 317 -10.90 16.31 -2.81
CA GLY A 317 -10.09 15.83 -3.93
C GLY A 317 -10.77 15.99 -5.28
N TYR A 318 -12.08 15.71 -5.39
CA TYR A 318 -12.85 15.93 -6.61
C TYR A 318 -13.00 17.41 -6.96
N VAL A 319 -13.30 18.25 -5.98
CA VAL A 319 -13.44 19.72 -6.21
C VAL A 319 -12.11 20.33 -6.64
N SER A 320 -10.99 19.87 -6.09
CA SER A 320 -9.65 20.36 -6.41
C SER A 320 -9.05 19.72 -7.67
N PHE A 321 -9.72 18.74 -8.27
CA PHE A 321 -9.13 17.92 -9.35
C PHE A 321 -8.74 18.74 -10.59
N ASN A 322 -9.50 19.80 -10.92
CA ASN A 322 -9.24 20.63 -12.09
C ASN A 322 -7.98 21.49 -11.95
N ASP A 323 -7.52 21.73 -10.72
CA ASP A 323 -6.35 22.57 -10.43
C ASP A 323 -5.04 21.75 -10.42
N SER A 324 -5.13 20.43 -10.61
CA SER A 324 -3.97 19.56 -10.59
C SER A 324 -3.10 19.72 -11.83
N ALA A 325 -1.77 19.80 -11.66
CA ALA A 325 -0.80 19.84 -12.74
C ALA A 325 -0.95 18.60 -13.66
N SER A 326 -0.71 18.78 -14.96
CA SER A 326 -0.95 17.73 -15.99
C SER A 326 -0.26 16.39 -15.69
N GLU A 327 0.96 16.41 -15.13
CA GLU A 327 1.69 15.19 -14.77
C GLU A 327 1.09 14.43 -13.57
N GLY A 328 0.54 15.16 -12.60
CA GLY A 328 -0.14 14.57 -11.43
C GLY A 328 -1.57 14.11 -11.71
N ARG A 329 -2.17 14.59 -12.81
CA ARG A 329 -3.60 14.41 -13.10
C ARG A 329 -4.03 12.94 -13.20
N GLN A 330 -3.27 12.13 -13.90
CA GLN A 330 -3.55 10.70 -14.04
C GLN A 330 -3.48 9.97 -12.69
N ARG A 331 -2.47 10.32 -11.87
CA ARG A 331 -2.27 9.75 -10.52
C ARG A 331 -3.42 10.13 -9.61
N ALA A 332 -3.80 11.42 -9.60
CA ALA A 332 -4.94 11.92 -8.83
C ALA A 332 -6.24 11.26 -9.30
N PHE A 333 -6.44 11.12 -10.60
CA PHE A 333 -7.66 10.51 -11.15
C PHE A 333 -7.78 9.03 -10.77
N LEU A 334 -6.69 8.24 -10.85
CA LEU A 334 -6.69 6.87 -10.35
C LEU A 334 -7.11 6.82 -8.87
N LEU A 335 -6.48 7.65 -8.01
CA LEU A 335 -6.76 7.62 -6.57
C LEU A 335 -8.20 8.00 -6.27
N LEU A 336 -8.77 9.00 -6.97
CA LEU A 336 -10.17 9.40 -6.81
C LEU A 336 -11.14 8.29 -7.23
N LEU A 337 -10.94 7.69 -8.41
CA LEU A 337 -11.78 6.59 -8.87
C LEU A 337 -11.68 5.37 -7.96
N PHE A 338 -10.47 5.02 -7.52
CA PHE A 338 -10.26 3.89 -6.63
C PHE A 338 -10.85 4.15 -5.25
N SER A 339 -10.70 5.35 -4.70
CA SER A 339 -11.34 5.75 -3.43
C SER A 339 -12.87 5.71 -3.54
N THR A 340 -13.43 6.14 -4.67
CA THR A 340 -14.87 6.04 -4.92
C THR A 340 -15.34 4.60 -4.95
N LEU A 341 -14.61 3.72 -5.65
CA LEU A 341 -14.92 2.29 -5.69
C LEU A 341 -14.90 1.68 -4.28
N LEU A 342 -13.85 1.96 -3.50
CA LEU A 342 -13.74 1.47 -2.12
C LEU A 342 -14.83 2.03 -1.22
N MET A 343 -15.17 3.31 -1.36
CA MET A 343 -16.23 3.94 -0.57
C MET A 343 -17.60 3.33 -0.87
N LEU A 344 -17.92 3.09 -2.15
CA LEU A 344 -19.16 2.42 -2.56
C LEU A 344 -19.20 0.97 -2.06
N ALA A 345 -18.08 0.25 -2.15
CA ALA A 345 -17.96 -1.10 -1.61
C ALA A 345 -18.17 -1.11 -0.08
N ASN A 346 -17.57 -0.14 0.63
CA ASN A 346 -17.68 -0.04 2.09
C ASN A 346 -19.09 0.33 2.58
N MET A 347 -19.87 1.04 1.76
CA MET A 347 -21.30 1.24 2.07
C MET A 347 -22.09 -0.06 2.11
N ARG A 348 -21.69 -1.07 1.35
CA ARG A 348 -22.36 -2.39 1.26
C ARG A 348 -21.71 -3.42 2.19
N TRP A 349 -20.39 -3.37 2.37
CA TRP A 349 -19.63 -4.33 3.19
C TRP A 349 -18.58 -3.55 4.00
N ARG A 350 -18.66 -3.67 5.32
CA ARG A 350 -17.72 -2.98 6.26
C ARG A 350 -16.26 -3.43 6.08
N ARG A 351 -16.02 -4.40 5.21
CA ARG A 351 -14.71 -5.01 4.97
C ARG A 351 -13.74 -4.12 4.16
N PHE A 352 -14.24 -3.21 3.32
CA PHE A 352 -13.46 -2.39 2.38
C PHE A 352 -13.03 -1.03 2.90
#